data_aa55378f0b63f8485ae57c1b8df13072
#
_entry.id   aa55378f0b63f8485ae57c1b8df13072
#
_cell.length_a   1.000
_cell.length_b   1.000
_cell.length_c   1.000
_cell.angle_alpha   90.00
_cell.angle_beta   90.00
_cell.angle_gamma   90.00
#
_symmetry.space_group_name_H-M   'P 1'
#
loop_
_entity.id
_entity.type
_entity.pdbx_description
1 polymer ?
#
loop_
_entity_poly.entity_id
_entity_poly.type
_entity_poly.pdbx_seq_one_letter_code
_entity_poly.pdbx_strand_id
1 'polypeptide(L)'
;VDLGIKGRRAIVCASSKGLGRACAIALAAEGVHVTLTARGAEALAKTAAEIRKWSPGVTVTEVAGDITTPAGREAALKACPEPDILINNAGGPPPGDFRNWTRDDWIKAIDANMLTPIELIKATVDGMMARKFGRIVNITSAAVKAPIEVLGLSNGARSGLTGFVAGIARKTVINNVTINGLLPGPFDTDRLRGPVAVAEAAKKGVSVDQLIAERGKNNPAGRVGDPEEFGLACAFLCGDKSGFITGQNILLDGGAYPGTM
;
A
#
# COMPACT_ATOMS: atom_id res chain seq x y z
N VAL A 1 6.02 21.35 3.77
CA VAL A 1 4.65 21.52 4.33
C VAL A 1 4.55 20.66 5.56
N ASP A 2 4.18 21.22 6.69
CA ASP A 2 3.86 20.46 7.90
C ASP A 2 2.51 19.76 7.72
N LEU A 3 2.51 18.43 7.80
CA LEU A 3 1.30 17.62 7.64
C LEU A 3 0.44 17.57 8.93
N GLY A 4 0.95 18.07 10.07
CA GLY A 4 0.23 18.13 11.34
C GLY A 4 -0.05 16.75 11.97
N ILE A 5 0.77 15.74 11.68
CA ILE A 5 0.57 14.35 12.12
C ILE A 5 1.64 13.83 13.08
N LYS A 6 2.53 14.70 13.54
CA LYS A 6 3.57 14.35 14.52
C LYS A 6 2.94 13.75 15.78
N GLY A 7 3.53 12.64 16.26
CA GLY A 7 3.06 11.92 17.45
C GLY A 7 1.86 10.99 17.19
N ARG A 8 1.28 10.96 15.99
CA ARG A 8 0.26 9.98 15.60
C ARG A 8 0.85 8.58 15.55
N ARG A 9 -0.01 7.56 15.57
CA ARG A 9 0.36 6.14 15.55
C ARG A 9 -0.16 5.50 14.27
N ALA A 10 0.72 4.80 13.55
CA ALA A 10 0.39 4.14 12.30
C ALA A 10 0.64 2.63 12.36
N ILE A 11 -0.25 1.85 11.75
CA ILE A 11 0.03 0.48 11.30
C ILE A 11 0.34 0.54 9.81
N VAL A 12 1.52 0.06 9.41
CA VAL A 12 1.92 -0.01 8.00
C VAL A 12 2.13 -1.46 7.61
N CYS A 13 1.22 -1.98 6.78
CA CYS A 13 1.24 -3.37 6.35
C CYS A 13 2.26 -3.62 5.23
N ALA A 14 2.89 -4.81 5.23
CA ALA A 14 3.90 -5.25 4.26
C ALA A 14 5.00 -4.19 4.03
N SER A 15 5.58 -3.70 5.12
CA SER A 15 6.47 -2.52 5.15
C SER A 15 7.96 -2.86 5.22
N SER A 16 8.37 -4.11 4.98
CA SER A 16 9.78 -4.49 4.95
C SER A 16 10.52 -4.06 3.68
N LYS A 17 9.81 -3.71 2.60
CA LYS A 17 10.36 -3.29 1.32
C LYS A 17 9.31 -2.62 0.41
N GLY A 18 9.76 -2.09 -0.73
CA GLY A 18 8.90 -1.51 -1.76
C GLY A 18 8.03 -0.36 -1.25
N LEU A 19 6.79 -0.27 -1.75
CA LEU A 19 5.89 0.85 -1.46
C LEU A 19 5.47 0.93 0.00
N GLY A 20 5.27 -0.21 0.68
CA GLY A 20 4.95 -0.21 2.12
C GLY A 20 6.09 0.37 2.97
N ARG A 21 7.36 0.02 2.64
CA ARG A 21 8.54 0.62 3.27
C ARG A 21 8.60 2.12 3.01
N ALA A 22 8.38 2.56 1.78
CA ALA A 22 8.39 3.98 1.42
C ALA A 22 7.32 4.77 2.21
N CYS A 23 6.10 4.23 2.34
CA CYS A 23 5.07 4.84 3.17
C CYS A 23 5.48 4.93 4.65
N ALA A 24 6.10 3.88 5.19
CA ALA A 24 6.55 3.87 6.59
C ALA A 24 7.65 4.92 6.84
N ILE A 25 8.61 5.05 5.93
CA ILE A 25 9.68 6.06 6.02
C ILE A 25 9.09 7.47 5.94
N ALA A 26 8.22 7.74 4.97
CA ALA A 26 7.59 9.05 4.81
C ALA A 26 6.76 9.46 6.03
N LEU A 27 5.97 8.55 6.60
CA LEU A 27 5.21 8.81 7.82
C LEU A 27 6.14 9.06 9.03
N ALA A 28 7.20 8.28 9.17
CA ALA A 28 8.16 8.46 10.26
C ALA A 28 8.92 9.79 10.14
N ALA A 29 9.24 10.25 8.93
CA ALA A 29 9.83 11.56 8.68
C ALA A 29 8.93 12.72 9.15
N GLU A 30 7.61 12.53 9.10
CA GLU A 30 6.60 13.46 9.64
C GLU A 30 6.37 13.28 11.17
N GLY A 31 7.20 12.47 11.84
CA GLY A 31 7.12 12.26 13.30
C GLY A 31 6.04 11.27 13.74
N VAL A 32 5.53 10.44 12.86
CA VAL A 32 4.53 9.40 13.18
C VAL A 32 5.23 8.18 13.78
N HIS A 33 4.73 7.65 14.90
CA HIS A 33 5.14 6.37 15.45
C HIS A 33 4.61 5.23 14.55
N VAL A 34 5.47 4.32 14.11
CA VAL A 34 5.11 3.31 13.11
C VAL A 34 5.21 1.90 13.65
N THR A 35 4.15 1.13 13.48
CA THR A 35 4.13 -0.32 13.67
C THR A 35 4.24 -0.96 12.29
N LEU A 36 5.39 -1.58 12.04
CA LEU A 36 5.74 -2.21 10.77
C LEU A 36 5.33 -3.67 10.79
N THR A 37 4.68 -4.17 9.71
CA THR A 37 4.39 -5.59 9.59
C THR A 37 5.00 -6.18 8.34
N ALA A 38 5.55 -7.38 8.43
CA ALA A 38 5.97 -8.20 7.28
C ALA A 38 6.23 -9.64 7.70
N ARG A 39 6.22 -10.57 6.73
CA ARG A 39 6.52 -12.00 6.97
C ARG A 39 7.97 -12.25 7.33
N GLY A 40 8.90 -11.52 6.71
CA GLY A 40 10.34 -11.69 6.91
C GLY A 40 10.88 -10.77 8.02
N ALA A 41 11.22 -11.32 9.18
CA ALA A 41 11.71 -10.56 10.32
C ALA A 41 13.02 -9.80 10.03
N GLU A 42 13.97 -10.41 9.33
CA GLU A 42 15.26 -9.76 9.00
C GLU A 42 15.09 -8.53 8.13
N ALA A 43 14.29 -8.63 7.06
CA ALA A 43 14.03 -7.48 6.17
C ALA A 43 13.24 -6.38 6.90
N LEU A 44 12.34 -6.77 7.82
CA LEU A 44 11.59 -5.83 8.66
C LEU A 44 12.52 -5.07 9.60
N ALA A 45 13.43 -5.78 10.27
CA ALA A 45 14.42 -5.19 11.16
C ALA A 45 15.36 -4.20 10.45
N LYS A 46 15.76 -4.49 9.20
CA LYS A 46 16.53 -3.55 8.36
C LYS A 46 15.78 -2.23 8.13
N THR A 47 14.51 -2.31 7.75
CA THR A 47 13.66 -1.12 7.58
C THR A 47 13.46 -0.37 8.90
N ALA A 48 13.24 -1.08 10.00
CA ALA A 48 13.08 -0.45 11.31
C ALA A 48 14.36 0.27 11.76
N ALA A 49 15.53 -0.34 11.58
CA ALA A 49 16.82 0.27 11.89
C ALA A 49 17.07 1.55 11.07
N GLU A 50 16.72 1.52 9.79
CA GLU A 50 16.82 2.68 8.92
C GLU A 50 15.92 3.83 9.39
N ILE A 51 14.65 3.56 9.69
CA ILE A 51 13.72 4.57 10.21
C ILE A 51 14.24 5.16 11.54
N ARG A 52 14.70 4.33 12.48
CA ARG A 52 15.27 4.81 13.75
C ARG A 52 16.48 5.71 13.56
N LYS A 53 17.29 5.43 12.52
CA LYS A 53 18.46 6.25 12.19
C LYS A 53 18.07 7.63 11.67
N TRP A 54 17.09 7.72 10.78
CA TRP A 54 16.72 8.97 10.11
C TRP A 54 15.64 9.76 10.86
N SER A 55 14.85 9.09 11.70
CA SER A 55 13.77 9.68 12.49
C SER A 55 13.90 9.29 13.97
N PRO A 56 14.94 9.74 14.69
CA PRO A 56 15.25 9.26 16.05
C PRO A 56 14.19 9.61 17.10
N GLY A 57 13.25 10.51 16.78
CA GLY A 57 12.16 10.90 17.67
C GLY A 57 10.90 10.04 17.58
N VAL A 58 10.87 9.01 16.72
CA VAL A 58 9.69 8.16 16.55
C VAL A 58 9.89 6.77 17.16
N THR A 59 8.80 6.20 17.67
CA THR A 59 8.76 4.81 18.09
C THR A 59 8.55 3.93 16.85
N VAL A 60 9.40 2.91 16.68
CA VAL A 60 9.29 1.93 15.60
C VAL A 60 9.10 0.54 16.23
N THR A 61 7.93 -0.05 16.03
CA THR A 61 7.57 -1.38 16.50
C THR A 61 7.56 -2.36 15.32
N GLU A 62 8.16 -3.53 15.49
CA GLU A 62 8.25 -4.56 14.47
C GLU A 62 7.32 -5.73 14.81
N VAL A 63 6.49 -6.13 13.86
CA VAL A 63 5.58 -7.28 14.00
C VAL A 63 5.83 -8.23 12.82
N ALA A 64 6.68 -9.23 13.06
CA ALA A 64 6.92 -10.28 12.07
C ALA A 64 5.72 -11.24 12.04
N GLY A 65 5.07 -11.36 10.89
CA GLY A 65 3.88 -12.20 10.70
C GLY A 65 3.20 -11.93 9.36
N ASP A 66 2.30 -12.83 9.00
CA ASP A 66 1.50 -12.67 7.79
C ASP A 66 0.20 -11.92 8.11
N ILE A 67 0.09 -10.68 7.68
CA ILE A 67 -1.07 -9.82 7.91
C ILE A 67 -2.37 -10.38 7.30
N THR A 68 -2.27 -11.29 6.34
CA THR A 68 -3.43 -11.93 5.72
C THR A 68 -4.06 -12.99 6.63
N THR A 69 -3.37 -13.41 7.68
CA THR A 69 -3.89 -14.36 8.67
C THR A 69 -4.56 -13.65 9.86
N PRO A 70 -5.53 -14.29 10.54
CA PRO A 70 -6.10 -13.75 11.78
C PRO A 70 -5.03 -13.43 12.83
N ALA A 71 -4.08 -14.36 13.04
CA ALA A 71 -3.00 -14.18 14.02
C ALA A 71 -2.08 -12.99 13.69
N GLY A 72 -1.75 -12.79 12.41
CA GLY A 72 -0.94 -11.65 11.98
C GLY A 72 -1.67 -10.31 12.18
N ARG A 73 -2.98 -10.26 11.91
CA ARG A 73 -3.80 -9.07 12.17
C ARG A 73 -3.91 -8.77 13.67
N GLU A 74 -4.16 -9.80 14.48
CA GLU A 74 -4.23 -9.67 15.94
C GLU A 74 -2.91 -9.15 16.52
N ALA A 75 -1.77 -9.70 16.10
CA ALA A 75 -0.45 -9.26 16.53
C ALA A 75 -0.21 -7.77 16.18
N ALA A 76 -0.56 -7.33 14.97
CA ALA A 76 -0.42 -5.94 14.56
C ALA A 76 -1.30 -4.99 15.39
N LEU A 77 -2.57 -5.35 15.60
CA LEU A 77 -3.52 -4.59 16.40
C LEU A 77 -3.14 -4.54 17.88
N LYS A 78 -2.58 -5.63 18.43
CA LYS A 78 -2.05 -5.65 19.80
C LYS A 78 -0.83 -4.75 19.97
N ALA A 79 0.03 -4.69 18.96
CA ALA A 79 1.20 -3.82 18.96
C ALA A 79 0.86 -2.32 18.80
N CYS A 80 -0.28 -2.02 18.17
CA CYS A 80 -0.81 -0.66 18.02
C CYS A 80 -2.34 -0.68 18.23
N PRO A 81 -2.82 -0.72 19.48
CA PRO A 81 -4.25 -0.94 19.77
C PRO A 81 -5.15 0.23 19.37
N GLU A 82 -4.60 1.41 19.22
CA GLU A 82 -5.35 2.62 18.85
C GLU A 82 -4.64 3.37 17.71
N PRO A 83 -4.57 2.82 16.49
CA PRO A 83 -3.93 3.49 15.39
C PRO A 83 -4.75 4.73 14.96
N ASP A 84 -4.05 5.78 14.61
CA ASP A 84 -4.60 6.97 13.96
C ASP A 84 -4.53 6.85 12.44
N ILE A 85 -3.56 6.07 11.97
CA ILE A 85 -3.26 5.85 10.54
C ILE A 85 -3.18 4.35 10.28
N LEU A 86 -3.83 3.91 9.20
CA LEU A 86 -3.76 2.52 8.72
C LEU A 86 -3.38 2.51 7.24
N ILE A 87 -2.23 1.92 6.93
CA ILE A 87 -1.79 1.68 5.55
C ILE A 87 -1.96 0.21 5.22
N ASN A 88 -3.03 -0.10 4.51
CA ASN A 88 -3.31 -1.44 4.03
C ASN A 88 -2.47 -1.74 2.79
N ASN A 89 -1.69 -2.79 2.87
CA ASN A 89 -0.85 -3.29 1.79
C ASN A 89 -0.64 -4.79 1.97
N ALA A 90 -0.67 -5.52 0.88
CA ALA A 90 -0.34 -6.95 0.85
C ALA A 90 0.32 -7.31 -0.48
N GLY A 91 1.01 -8.43 -0.53
CA GLY A 91 1.54 -8.96 -1.77
C GLY A 91 0.39 -9.23 -2.76
N GLY A 92 0.51 -8.70 -3.99
CA GLY A 92 -0.47 -9.00 -5.02
C GLY A 92 -0.31 -10.43 -5.55
N PRO A 93 -1.36 -11.05 -6.09
CA PRO A 93 -1.31 -12.36 -6.72
C PRO A 93 -0.36 -12.35 -7.94
N PRO A 94 0.15 -13.53 -8.34
CA PRO A 94 0.97 -13.64 -9.54
C PRO A 94 0.14 -13.33 -10.80
N PRO A 95 0.79 -12.77 -11.85
CA PRO A 95 0.16 -12.66 -13.15
C PRO A 95 -0.02 -14.04 -13.79
N GLY A 96 -0.97 -14.17 -14.71
CA GLY A 96 -1.21 -15.42 -15.42
C GLY A 96 -2.33 -15.35 -16.44
N ASP A 97 -2.57 -16.47 -17.12
CA ASP A 97 -3.74 -16.66 -17.97
C ASP A 97 -4.94 -17.06 -17.08
N PHE A 98 -6.09 -16.40 -17.29
CA PHE A 98 -7.29 -16.62 -16.48
C PHE A 98 -7.80 -18.07 -16.55
N ARG A 99 -7.50 -18.80 -17.62
CA ARG A 99 -7.89 -20.20 -17.81
C ARG A 99 -7.18 -21.16 -16.84
N ASN A 100 -6.01 -20.73 -16.33
CA ASN A 100 -5.18 -21.51 -15.41
C ASN A 100 -5.45 -21.22 -13.92
N TRP A 101 -6.24 -20.17 -13.61
CA TRP A 101 -6.56 -19.83 -12.23
C TRP A 101 -7.68 -20.71 -11.70
N THR A 102 -7.38 -21.38 -10.59
CA THR A 102 -8.35 -22.19 -9.86
C THR A 102 -9.25 -21.32 -8.99
N ARG A 103 -10.34 -21.90 -8.49
CA ARG A 103 -11.18 -21.25 -7.48
C ARG A 103 -10.36 -20.86 -6.24
N ASP A 104 -9.41 -21.68 -5.83
CA ASP A 104 -8.57 -21.41 -4.65
C ASP A 104 -7.62 -20.24 -4.88
N ASP A 105 -7.12 -20.04 -6.10
CA ASP A 105 -6.33 -18.85 -6.44
C ASP A 105 -7.16 -17.57 -6.32
N TRP A 106 -8.42 -17.61 -6.75
CA TRP A 106 -9.37 -16.51 -6.56
C TRP A 106 -9.64 -16.24 -5.08
N ILE A 107 -9.91 -17.27 -4.28
CA ILE A 107 -10.15 -17.12 -2.83
C ILE A 107 -8.94 -16.50 -2.15
N LYS A 108 -7.72 -16.98 -2.43
CA LYS A 108 -6.48 -16.42 -1.88
C LYS A 108 -6.28 -14.97 -2.27
N ALA A 109 -6.55 -14.62 -3.53
CA ALA A 109 -6.43 -13.24 -4.01
C ALA A 109 -7.42 -12.30 -3.33
N ILE A 110 -8.69 -12.72 -3.20
CA ILE A 110 -9.76 -11.97 -2.51
C ILE A 110 -9.43 -11.83 -1.03
N ASP A 111 -9.02 -12.90 -0.36
CA ASP A 111 -8.67 -12.88 1.05
C ASP A 111 -7.55 -11.88 1.34
N ALA A 112 -6.44 -11.96 0.60
CA ALA A 112 -5.29 -11.10 0.83
C ALA A 112 -5.50 -9.63 0.43
N ASN A 113 -6.21 -9.37 -0.69
CA ASN A 113 -6.25 -8.03 -1.30
C ASN A 113 -7.61 -7.32 -1.16
N MET A 114 -8.61 -7.97 -0.57
CA MET A 114 -9.94 -7.40 -0.30
C MET A 114 -10.34 -7.62 1.16
N LEU A 115 -10.44 -8.87 1.63
CA LEU A 115 -10.96 -9.17 2.96
C LEU A 115 -10.00 -8.74 4.06
N THR A 116 -8.70 -8.98 3.92
CA THR A 116 -7.69 -8.53 4.90
C THR A 116 -7.75 -7.01 5.16
N PRO A 117 -7.73 -6.12 4.14
CA PRO A 117 -7.96 -4.70 4.36
C PRO A 117 -9.31 -4.38 5.02
N ILE A 118 -10.39 -5.07 4.64
CA ILE A 118 -11.71 -4.87 5.22
C ILE A 118 -11.72 -5.21 6.72
N GLU A 119 -11.12 -6.33 7.13
CA GLU A 119 -11.02 -6.72 8.53
C GLU A 119 -10.18 -5.73 9.35
N LEU A 120 -9.09 -5.21 8.81
CA LEU A 120 -8.29 -4.17 9.48
C LEU A 120 -9.05 -2.85 9.59
N ILE A 121 -9.77 -2.44 8.56
CA ILE A 121 -10.65 -1.25 8.61
C ILE A 121 -11.71 -1.44 9.69
N LYS A 122 -12.40 -2.58 9.70
CA LYS A 122 -13.42 -2.91 10.70
C LYS A 122 -12.88 -2.86 12.13
N ALA A 123 -11.66 -3.35 12.34
CA ALA A 123 -11.04 -3.37 13.67
C ALA A 123 -10.58 -2.00 14.18
N THR A 124 -10.42 -1.00 13.30
CA THR A 124 -9.79 0.28 13.66
C THR A 124 -10.71 1.49 13.51
N VAL A 125 -11.69 1.44 12.62
CA VAL A 125 -12.47 2.59 12.19
C VAL A 125 -13.30 3.20 13.31
N ASP A 126 -13.92 2.41 14.17
CA ASP A 126 -14.76 2.90 15.26
C ASP A 126 -13.94 3.65 16.31
N GLY A 127 -12.76 3.15 16.66
CA GLY A 127 -11.81 3.83 17.52
C GLY A 127 -11.33 5.16 16.93
N MET A 128 -11.02 5.19 15.63
CA MET A 128 -10.67 6.42 14.91
C MET A 128 -11.82 7.42 14.92
N MET A 129 -13.05 6.97 14.68
CA MET A 129 -14.25 7.83 14.70
C MET A 129 -14.51 8.42 16.09
N ALA A 130 -14.34 7.63 17.14
CA ALA A 130 -14.48 8.09 18.52
C ALA A 130 -13.46 9.19 18.89
N ARG A 131 -12.23 9.07 18.41
CA ARG A 131 -11.17 10.06 18.60
C ARG A 131 -11.22 11.25 17.63
N LYS A 132 -12.19 11.26 16.70
CA LYS A 132 -12.36 12.32 15.66
C LYS A 132 -11.12 12.52 14.78
N PHE A 133 -10.36 11.46 14.56
CA PHE A 133 -9.24 11.42 13.62
C PHE A 133 -8.97 10.00 13.14
N GLY A 134 -8.87 9.84 11.84
CA GLY A 134 -8.43 8.61 11.20
C GLY A 134 -8.03 8.82 9.74
N ARG A 135 -6.94 8.17 9.32
CA ARG A 135 -6.47 8.17 7.94
C ARG A 135 -6.20 6.74 7.49
N ILE A 136 -7.00 6.27 6.57
CA ILE A 136 -6.88 4.91 6.04
C ILE A 136 -6.53 5.00 4.56
N VAL A 137 -5.38 4.44 4.19
CA VAL A 137 -4.91 4.38 2.80
C VAL A 137 -4.77 2.92 2.38
N ASN A 138 -5.47 2.55 1.33
CA ASN A 138 -5.38 1.23 0.72
C ASN A 138 -4.47 1.29 -0.50
N ILE A 139 -3.32 0.63 -0.45
CA ILE A 139 -2.43 0.49 -1.61
C ILE A 139 -3.05 -0.57 -2.52
N THR A 140 -3.60 -0.13 -3.64
CA THR A 140 -4.27 -1.02 -4.59
C THR A 140 -3.44 -1.18 -5.88
N SER A 141 -3.91 -0.71 -7.03
CA SER A 141 -3.22 -0.83 -8.31
C SER A 141 -3.83 0.13 -9.33
N ALA A 142 -3.02 0.65 -10.25
CA ALA A 142 -3.51 1.32 -11.47
C ALA A 142 -4.48 0.44 -12.28
N ALA A 143 -4.34 -0.88 -12.18
CA ALA A 143 -5.21 -1.86 -12.82
C ALA A 143 -6.68 -1.82 -12.32
N VAL A 144 -6.99 -1.10 -11.25
CA VAL A 144 -8.39 -0.80 -10.86
C VAL A 144 -9.06 0.14 -11.86
N LYS A 145 -8.30 1.10 -12.41
CA LYS A 145 -8.79 2.04 -13.44
C LYS A 145 -8.56 1.52 -14.86
N ALA A 146 -7.44 0.87 -15.11
CA ALA A 146 -7.06 0.28 -16.40
C ALA A 146 -6.76 -1.21 -16.22
N PRO A 147 -7.76 -2.09 -16.23
CA PRO A 147 -7.56 -3.52 -16.02
C PRO A 147 -6.55 -4.13 -17.01
N ILE A 148 -5.62 -4.91 -16.47
CA ILE A 148 -4.58 -5.60 -17.23
C ILE A 148 -4.96 -7.08 -17.29
N GLU A 149 -5.01 -7.66 -18.49
CA GLU A 149 -5.48 -9.03 -18.74
C GLU A 149 -4.81 -10.06 -17.81
N VAL A 150 -3.49 -10.07 -17.79
CA VAL A 150 -2.72 -11.02 -16.99
C VAL A 150 -2.79 -10.79 -15.47
N LEU A 151 -3.46 -9.75 -15.02
CA LEU A 151 -3.63 -9.40 -13.60
C LEU A 151 -5.06 -9.64 -13.09
N GLY A 152 -5.86 -10.48 -13.74
CA GLY A 152 -7.28 -10.68 -13.43
C GLY A 152 -7.59 -10.92 -11.96
N LEU A 153 -6.82 -11.75 -11.27
CA LEU A 153 -6.96 -11.99 -9.81
C LEU A 153 -6.83 -10.67 -9.01
N SER A 154 -5.83 -9.85 -9.35
CA SER A 154 -5.60 -8.55 -8.73
C SER A 154 -6.69 -7.55 -9.10
N ASN A 155 -7.08 -7.50 -10.39
CA ASN A 155 -8.14 -6.62 -10.88
C ASN A 155 -9.44 -6.86 -10.10
N GLY A 156 -9.86 -8.12 -9.97
CA GLY A 156 -11.10 -8.49 -9.27
C GLY A 156 -11.06 -8.15 -7.78
N ALA A 157 -10.03 -8.61 -7.07
CA ALA A 157 -9.94 -8.40 -5.63
C ALA A 157 -9.82 -6.91 -5.24
N ARG A 158 -8.99 -6.14 -5.96
CA ARG A 158 -8.76 -4.72 -5.63
C ARG A 158 -9.91 -3.82 -6.07
N SER A 159 -10.62 -4.15 -7.15
CA SER A 159 -11.86 -3.46 -7.53
C SER A 159 -12.97 -3.71 -6.52
N GLY A 160 -13.07 -4.92 -5.97
CA GLY A 160 -14.00 -5.24 -4.88
C GLY A 160 -13.72 -4.39 -3.62
N LEU A 161 -12.47 -4.27 -3.20
CA LEU A 161 -12.06 -3.37 -2.12
C LEU A 161 -12.42 -1.91 -2.42
N THR A 162 -12.17 -1.45 -3.65
CA THR A 162 -12.50 -0.09 -4.09
C THR A 162 -14.00 0.20 -3.98
N GLY A 163 -14.84 -0.74 -4.43
CA GLY A 163 -16.30 -0.62 -4.30
C GLY A 163 -16.77 -0.58 -2.84
N PHE A 164 -16.20 -1.43 -1.97
CA PHE A 164 -16.47 -1.41 -0.53
C PHE A 164 -16.12 -0.05 0.09
N VAL A 165 -14.92 0.46 -0.19
CA VAL A 165 -14.44 1.77 0.33
C VAL A 165 -15.36 2.91 -0.12
N ALA A 166 -15.77 2.94 -1.39
CA ALA A 166 -16.69 3.96 -1.90
C ALA A 166 -18.02 4.00 -1.12
N GLY A 167 -18.50 2.85 -0.66
CA GLY A 167 -19.72 2.74 0.15
C GLY A 167 -19.56 3.31 1.56
N ILE A 168 -18.44 3.02 2.24
CA ILE A 168 -18.28 3.35 3.67
C ILE A 168 -17.64 4.73 3.93
N ALA A 169 -16.82 5.25 3.04
CA ALA A 169 -16.07 6.48 3.24
C ALA A 169 -16.97 7.70 3.55
N ARG A 170 -18.19 7.71 2.99
CA ARG A 170 -19.19 8.77 3.26
C ARG A 170 -19.73 8.76 4.69
N LYS A 171 -19.68 7.59 5.37
CA LYS A 171 -20.18 7.45 6.75
C LYS A 171 -19.13 7.82 7.78
N THR A 172 -17.85 7.67 7.44
CA THR A 172 -16.75 7.86 8.38
C THR A 172 -16.26 9.31 8.43
N VAL A 173 -16.35 10.03 7.31
CA VAL A 173 -15.80 11.39 7.14
C VAL A 173 -16.39 12.44 8.08
N ILE A 174 -17.64 12.30 8.50
CA ILE A 174 -18.27 13.19 9.50
C ILE A 174 -17.52 13.19 10.84
N ASN A 175 -16.78 12.12 11.11
CA ASN A 175 -15.93 11.99 12.29
C ASN A 175 -14.44 12.24 11.96
N ASN A 176 -14.13 12.94 10.88
CA ASN A 176 -12.77 13.21 10.42
C ASN A 176 -11.95 11.92 10.18
N VAL A 177 -12.60 10.86 9.71
CA VAL A 177 -11.95 9.61 9.30
C VAL A 177 -12.09 9.47 7.79
N THR A 178 -10.96 9.54 7.07
CA THR A 178 -10.92 9.38 5.61
C THR A 178 -10.43 8.01 5.22
N ILE A 179 -10.96 7.47 4.12
CA ILE A 179 -10.55 6.17 3.56
C ILE A 179 -10.33 6.37 2.07
N ASN A 180 -9.10 6.21 1.60
CA ASN A 180 -8.72 6.43 0.20
C ASN A 180 -7.94 5.24 -0.36
N GLY A 181 -7.99 5.09 -1.68
CA GLY A 181 -7.12 4.22 -2.46
C GLY A 181 -5.94 5.00 -3.02
N LEU A 182 -4.74 4.44 -2.94
CA LEU A 182 -3.55 4.94 -3.62
C LEU A 182 -3.11 3.88 -4.63
N LEU A 183 -3.15 4.24 -5.91
CA LEU A 183 -3.07 3.32 -7.04
C LEU A 183 -1.71 3.45 -7.74
N PRO A 184 -0.74 2.56 -7.43
CA PRO A 184 0.55 2.60 -8.11
C PRO A 184 0.46 2.11 -9.56
N GLY A 185 1.13 2.83 -10.45
CA GLY A 185 1.64 2.35 -11.72
C GLY A 185 2.98 1.59 -11.55
N PRO A 186 3.89 1.66 -12.50
CA PRO A 186 5.21 1.02 -12.40
C PRO A 186 6.15 1.84 -11.52
N PHE A 187 6.45 1.33 -10.32
CA PHE A 187 7.46 1.89 -9.41
C PHE A 187 8.69 0.97 -9.33
N ASP A 188 9.87 1.55 -9.17
CA ASP A 188 11.13 0.82 -9.04
C ASP A 188 11.24 0.11 -7.70
N THR A 189 10.73 -1.10 -7.66
CA THR A 189 10.67 -1.95 -6.48
C THR A 189 11.16 -3.36 -6.80
N ASP A 190 11.52 -4.14 -5.78
CA ASP A 190 11.84 -5.57 -5.93
C ASP A 190 10.76 -6.34 -6.71
N ARG A 191 9.49 -5.92 -6.62
CA ARG A 191 8.41 -6.56 -7.37
C ARG A 191 8.54 -6.30 -8.86
N LEU A 192 8.86 -5.07 -9.26
CA LEU A 192 9.05 -4.72 -10.68
C LEU A 192 10.30 -5.41 -11.25
N ARG A 193 11.35 -5.54 -10.44
CA ARG A 193 12.63 -6.18 -10.78
C ARG A 193 12.67 -7.70 -10.57
N GLY A 194 11.57 -8.28 -10.08
CA GLY A 194 11.48 -9.66 -9.63
C GLY A 194 11.55 -10.70 -10.75
N PRO A 195 11.18 -11.97 -10.45
CA PRO A 195 11.41 -13.11 -11.35
C PRO A 195 10.88 -12.93 -12.77
N VAL A 196 9.75 -12.24 -12.93
CA VAL A 196 9.16 -11.97 -14.26
C VAL A 196 10.07 -11.07 -15.10
N ALA A 197 10.60 -10.00 -14.49
CA ALA A 197 11.53 -9.11 -15.19
C ALA A 197 12.87 -9.80 -15.48
N VAL A 198 13.37 -10.60 -14.55
CA VAL A 198 14.59 -11.42 -14.76
C VAL A 198 14.43 -12.36 -15.94
N ALA A 199 13.30 -13.09 -16.02
CA ALA A 199 13.03 -14.01 -17.12
C ALA A 199 12.86 -13.29 -18.48
N GLU A 200 12.20 -12.12 -18.47
CA GLU A 200 12.04 -11.31 -19.69
C GLU A 200 13.37 -10.71 -20.17
N ALA A 201 14.17 -10.17 -19.26
CA ALA A 201 15.49 -9.63 -19.56
C ALA A 201 16.40 -10.70 -20.17
N ALA A 202 16.41 -11.90 -19.59
CA ALA A 202 17.16 -13.04 -20.11
C ALA A 202 16.71 -13.43 -21.53
N LYS A 203 15.40 -13.46 -21.82
CA LYS A 203 14.87 -13.73 -23.17
C LYS A 203 15.27 -12.66 -24.19
N LYS A 204 15.37 -11.40 -23.77
CA LYS A 204 15.77 -10.28 -24.61
C LYS A 204 17.30 -10.11 -24.72
N GLY A 205 18.10 -10.84 -23.95
CA GLY A 205 19.55 -10.70 -23.91
C GLY A 205 20.02 -9.35 -23.32
N VAL A 206 19.25 -8.76 -22.42
CA VAL A 206 19.54 -7.48 -21.78
C VAL A 206 19.63 -7.62 -20.28
N SER A 207 20.18 -6.62 -19.57
CA SER A 207 20.15 -6.58 -18.12
C SER A 207 18.75 -6.19 -17.60
N VAL A 208 18.44 -6.51 -16.33
CA VAL A 208 17.19 -6.07 -15.69
C VAL A 208 17.12 -4.53 -15.67
N ASP A 209 18.23 -3.83 -15.45
CA ASP A 209 18.27 -2.36 -15.46
C ASP A 209 17.91 -1.79 -16.84
N GLN A 210 18.44 -2.39 -17.91
CA GLN A 210 18.07 -2.01 -19.27
C GLN A 210 16.58 -2.24 -19.56
N LEU A 211 16.02 -3.36 -19.09
CA LEU A 211 14.60 -3.67 -19.23
C LEU A 211 13.72 -2.66 -18.47
N ILE A 212 14.10 -2.29 -17.25
CA ILE A 212 13.36 -1.30 -16.45
C ILE A 212 13.45 0.09 -17.09
N ALA A 213 14.62 0.48 -17.61
CA ALA A 213 14.80 1.73 -18.35
C ALA A 213 13.94 1.75 -19.63
N GLU A 214 13.88 0.63 -20.39
CA GLU A 214 13.02 0.50 -21.57
C GLU A 214 11.53 0.65 -21.20
N ARG A 215 11.08 -0.03 -20.15
CA ARG A 215 9.70 0.11 -19.60
C ARG A 215 9.41 1.56 -19.19
N GLY A 216 10.37 2.22 -18.58
CA GLY A 216 10.27 3.63 -18.20
C GLY A 216 10.07 4.55 -19.39
N LYS A 217 10.85 4.34 -20.48
CA LYS A 217 10.72 5.13 -21.72
C LYS A 217 9.33 5.04 -22.35
N ASN A 218 8.62 3.91 -22.14
CA ASN A 218 7.26 3.73 -22.64
C ASN A 218 6.19 4.36 -21.73
N ASN A 219 6.57 4.88 -20.57
CA ASN A 219 5.68 5.65 -19.71
C ASN A 219 5.72 7.13 -20.15
N PRO A 220 4.59 7.86 -20.15
CA PRO A 220 4.58 9.29 -20.49
C PRO A 220 5.57 10.14 -19.68
N ALA A 221 5.82 9.76 -18.40
CA ALA A 221 6.84 10.41 -17.57
C ALA A 221 8.29 10.10 -18.00
N GLY A 222 8.52 9.21 -18.98
CA GLY A 222 9.86 8.82 -19.45
C GLY A 222 10.64 7.93 -18.47
N ARG A 223 10.04 7.51 -17.37
CA ARG A 223 10.66 6.71 -16.31
C ARG A 223 9.63 5.89 -15.53
N VAL A 224 10.11 4.95 -14.75
CA VAL A 224 9.33 4.36 -13.66
C VAL A 224 9.33 5.32 -12.45
N GLY A 225 8.34 5.22 -11.58
CA GLY A 225 8.23 6.03 -10.36
C GLY A 225 9.26 5.61 -9.31
N ASP A 226 9.73 6.57 -8.52
CA ASP A 226 10.53 6.30 -7.33
C ASP A 226 9.58 5.94 -6.17
N PRO A 227 9.83 4.87 -5.41
CA PRO A 227 9.05 4.54 -4.23
C PRO A 227 8.90 5.68 -3.21
N GLU A 228 9.86 6.60 -3.12
CA GLU A 228 9.78 7.77 -2.26
C GLU A 228 8.62 8.69 -2.67
N GLU A 229 8.40 8.92 -3.96
CA GLU A 229 7.26 9.72 -4.47
C GLU A 229 5.92 9.14 -4.02
N PHE A 230 5.83 7.79 -3.99
CA PHE A 230 4.65 7.11 -3.49
C PHE A 230 4.46 7.27 -1.97
N GLY A 231 5.57 7.16 -1.22
CA GLY A 231 5.57 7.39 0.22
C GLY A 231 5.12 8.79 0.61
N LEU A 232 5.61 9.82 -0.11
CA LEU A 232 5.22 11.22 0.11
C LEU A 232 3.74 11.47 -0.19
N ALA A 233 3.21 10.89 -1.27
CA ALA A 233 1.78 10.97 -1.58
C ALA A 233 0.92 10.27 -0.51
N CYS A 234 1.37 9.14 0.02
CA CYS A 234 0.72 8.45 1.13
C CYS A 234 0.72 9.32 2.40
N ALA A 235 1.85 9.92 2.77
CA ALA A 235 1.94 10.81 3.92
C ALA A 235 1.03 12.04 3.78
N PHE A 236 0.97 12.65 2.58
CA PHE A 236 0.03 13.73 2.29
C PHE A 236 -1.43 13.35 2.56
N LEU A 237 -1.87 12.16 2.09
CA LEU A 237 -3.23 11.66 2.36
C LEU A 237 -3.49 11.40 3.85
N CYS A 238 -2.45 11.18 4.64
CA CYS A 238 -2.53 10.99 6.09
C CYS A 238 -2.50 12.31 6.87
N GLY A 239 -2.24 13.43 6.21
CA GLY A 239 -2.14 14.76 6.82
C GLY A 239 -3.42 15.21 7.53
N ASP A 240 -3.27 16.05 8.55
CA ASP A 240 -4.40 16.64 9.28
C ASP A 240 -5.32 17.45 8.33
N LYS A 241 -4.73 18.19 7.40
CA LYS A 241 -5.45 19.03 6.42
C LYS A 241 -5.98 18.27 5.20
N SER A 242 -5.76 16.94 5.12
CA SER A 242 -6.32 16.10 4.04
C SER A 242 -7.72 15.56 4.34
N GLY A 243 -8.39 16.03 5.41
CA GLY A 243 -9.68 15.55 5.89
C GLY A 243 -10.84 15.72 4.91
N PHE A 244 -10.69 16.52 3.86
CA PHE A 244 -11.74 16.71 2.81
C PHE A 244 -11.54 15.79 1.60
N ILE A 245 -10.50 14.94 1.61
CA ILE A 245 -10.22 13.92 0.58
C ILE A 245 -10.62 12.56 1.13
N THR A 246 -11.75 12.01 0.69
CA THR A 246 -12.22 10.68 1.11
C THR A 246 -12.95 9.95 -0.01
N GLY A 247 -12.90 8.62 -0.03
CA GLY A 247 -13.49 7.78 -1.06
C GLY A 247 -12.79 7.88 -2.43
N GLN A 248 -11.62 8.51 -2.48
CA GLN A 248 -10.89 8.75 -3.73
C GLN A 248 -9.95 7.61 -4.07
N ASN A 249 -9.69 7.45 -5.37
CA ASN A 249 -8.73 6.52 -5.92
C ASN A 249 -7.66 7.33 -6.67
N ILE A 250 -6.60 7.69 -5.95
CA ILE A 250 -5.53 8.55 -6.46
C ILE A 250 -4.52 7.72 -7.20
N LEU A 251 -4.36 8.00 -8.48
CA LEU A 251 -3.48 7.29 -9.38
C LEU A 251 -2.10 7.95 -9.42
N LEU A 252 -1.05 7.14 -9.19
CA LEU A 252 0.35 7.54 -9.35
C LEU A 252 0.98 6.61 -10.40
N ASP A 253 0.94 6.99 -11.67
CA ASP A 253 1.34 6.14 -12.78
C ASP A 253 2.19 6.84 -13.85
N GLY A 254 2.60 8.08 -13.62
CA GLY A 254 3.37 8.86 -14.58
C GLY A 254 2.57 9.26 -15.83
N GLY A 255 1.24 9.31 -15.74
CA GLY A 255 0.34 9.67 -16.84
C GLY A 255 0.01 8.51 -17.78
N ALA A 256 0.28 7.26 -17.39
CA ALA A 256 0.04 6.11 -18.26
C ALA A 256 -1.45 5.84 -18.52
N TYR A 257 -2.32 6.20 -17.59
CA TYR A 257 -3.77 6.08 -17.76
C TYR A 257 -4.32 7.25 -18.61
N PRO A 258 -4.91 6.99 -19.79
CA PRO A 258 -5.37 8.07 -20.69
C PRO A 258 -6.79 8.56 -20.38
N GLY A 259 -7.43 8.05 -19.34
CA GLY A 259 -8.81 8.41 -18.99
C GLY A 259 -8.91 9.64 -18.11
N THR A 260 -10.12 10.17 -18.00
CA THR A 260 -10.45 11.33 -17.18
C THR A 260 -11.05 10.96 -15.82
N MET A 261 -11.46 9.69 -15.62
CA MET A 261 -12.09 9.19 -14.40
C MET A 261 -11.46 7.92 -13.89
#